data_45248ddf6732fb4d2472fe59cef925cf
#
_entry.id   45248ddf6732fb4d2472fe59cef925cf
#
_cell.length_a   1.000
_cell.length_b   1.000
_cell.length_c   1.000
_cell.angle_alpha   90.00
_cell.angle_beta   90.00
_cell.angle_gamma   90.00
#
_symmetry.space_group_name_H-M   'P 1'
#
loop_
_entity.id
_entity.type
_entity.pdbx_description
1 polymer ?
#
loop_
_entity_poly.entity_id
_entity_poly.type
_entity_poly.pdbx_seq_one_letter_code
_entity_poly.pdbx_strand_id
1 'polypeptide(L)'
;MDSKLTLLSSPLQGFTDFRFRNAFHHYFGGIHTFYSPYIRLNGKMVIKGAYERDLLLENNDTLNVIPQVMTNDADEFLFVVKFIQQFGYKELNWNLG
;
A
#
# COMPACT_ATOMS: atom_id res chain seq x y z
N MET A 1 -15.41 24.41 -17.22
CA MET A 1 -15.84 23.33 -16.34
C MET A 1 -14.61 22.64 -15.74
N ASP A 2 -14.61 22.58 -14.47
CA ASP A 2 -13.45 22.02 -13.77
C ASP A 2 -13.69 20.65 -13.24
N SER A 3 -14.24 19.80 -14.05
CA SER A 3 -14.35 18.43 -13.61
C SER A 3 -12.97 17.80 -13.66
N LYS A 4 -12.48 17.51 -12.49
CA LYS A 4 -11.19 16.86 -12.34
C LYS A 4 -11.42 15.40 -12.01
N LEU A 5 -10.78 14.54 -12.79
CA LEU A 5 -10.78 13.13 -12.47
C LEU A 5 -9.68 12.88 -11.44
N THR A 6 -10.06 12.20 -10.37
CA THR A 6 -9.09 11.70 -9.42
C THR A 6 -8.72 10.29 -9.82
N LEU A 7 -7.48 10.08 -10.18
CA LEU A 7 -7.00 8.77 -10.60
C LEU A 7 -6.38 8.03 -9.44
N LEU A 8 -6.83 6.79 -9.26
CA LEU A 8 -6.32 5.90 -8.23
C LEU A 8 -5.65 4.71 -8.92
N SER A 9 -4.46 4.36 -8.47
CA SER A 9 -3.76 3.22 -9.05
C SER A 9 -4.09 1.96 -8.28
N SER A 10 -4.70 1.01 -8.93
CA SER A 10 -4.87 -0.33 -8.38
C SER A 10 -3.53 -1.05 -8.41
N PRO A 11 -3.21 -1.82 -7.39
CA PRO A 11 -1.93 -2.51 -7.35
C PRO A 11 -1.93 -3.75 -8.21
N LEU A 12 -0.75 -4.12 -8.68
CA LEU A 12 -0.51 -5.39 -9.32
C LEU A 12 0.56 -6.10 -8.51
N GLN A 13 0.19 -7.18 -7.86
CA GLN A 13 1.06 -7.88 -6.92
C GLN A 13 2.38 -8.28 -7.60
N GLY A 14 3.49 -7.97 -6.95
CA GLY A 14 4.82 -8.24 -7.48
C GLY A 14 5.37 -7.21 -8.45
N PHE A 15 4.56 -6.24 -8.89
CA PHE A 15 4.96 -5.25 -9.89
C PHE A 15 4.86 -3.80 -9.40
N THR A 16 3.83 -3.46 -8.64
CA THR A 16 3.56 -2.07 -8.26
C THR A 16 4.08 -1.74 -6.86
N ASP A 17 5.33 -2.10 -6.60
CA ASP A 17 6.00 -1.75 -5.34
C ASP A 17 6.42 -0.26 -5.35
N PHE A 18 7.10 0.18 -4.29
CA PHE A 18 7.51 1.56 -4.16
C PHE A 18 8.39 2.04 -5.31
N ARG A 19 9.19 1.16 -5.89
CA ARG A 19 10.07 1.52 -7.01
C ARG A 19 9.28 1.86 -8.25
N PHE A 20 8.27 1.04 -8.56
CA PHE A 20 7.38 1.31 -9.68
C PHE A 20 6.58 2.59 -9.44
N ARG A 21 6.01 2.74 -8.25
CA ARG A 21 5.18 3.90 -7.91
C ARG A 21 5.97 5.21 -8.03
N ASN A 22 7.17 5.24 -7.50
CA ASN A 22 8.02 6.42 -7.57
C ASN A 22 8.44 6.75 -9.00
N ALA A 23 8.82 5.72 -9.78
CA ALA A 23 9.19 5.92 -11.18
C ALA A 23 8.02 6.43 -12.00
N PHE A 24 6.84 5.85 -11.83
CA PHE A 24 5.65 6.30 -12.54
C PHE A 24 5.35 7.76 -12.21
N HIS A 25 5.36 8.11 -10.94
CA HIS A 25 5.08 9.47 -10.49
C HIS A 25 6.10 10.45 -11.05
N HIS A 26 7.38 10.08 -11.03
CA HIS A 26 8.45 10.94 -11.52
C HIS A 26 8.32 11.25 -13.00
N TYR A 27 8.01 10.25 -13.83
CA TYR A 27 8.01 10.41 -15.28
C TYR A 27 6.66 10.80 -15.87
N PHE A 28 5.58 10.40 -15.26
CA PHE A 28 4.24 10.60 -15.84
C PHE A 28 3.35 11.48 -15.01
N GLY A 29 3.36 11.33 -13.70
CA GLY A 29 2.42 12.04 -12.82
C GLY A 29 0.98 11.57 -13.07
N GLY A 30 0.04 12.37 -12.63
CA GLY A 30 -1.39 12.15 -12.94
C GLY A 30 -2.14 11.18 -12.03
N ILE A 31 -1.44 10.38 -11.24
CA ILE A 31 -2.06 9.48 -10.27
C ILE A 31 -2.15 10.19 -8.92
N HIS A 32 -3.36 10.32 -8.39
CA HIS A 32 -3.59 10.98 -7.11
C HIS A 32 -3.22 10.09 -5.92
N THR A 33 -3.61 8.83 -5.98
CA THR A 33 -3.41 7.87 -4.89
C THR A 33 -2.97 6.53 -5.44
N PHE A 34 -1.99 5.93 -4.77
CA PHE A 34 -1.55 4.58 -5.09
C PHE A 34 -1.96 3.65 -3.95
N TYR A 35 -2.48 2.50 -4.29
CA TYR A 35 -2.68 1.42 -3.32
C TYR A 35 -1.46 0.51 -3.35
N SER A 36 -0.97 0.11 -2.19
CA SER A 36 0.15 -0.84 -2.17
C SER A 36 -0.34 -2.22 -2.57
N PRO A 37 0.53 -3.08 -3.08
CA PRO A 37 0.22 -4.51 -3.16
C PRO A 37 -0.21 -5.02 -1.78
N TYR A 38 -1.14 -5.96 -1.73
CA TYR A 38 -1.69 -6.37 -0.45
C TYR A 38 -0.67 -7.15 0.39
N ILE A 39 -0.69 -6.87 1.68
CA ILE A 39 0.09 -7.59 2.67
C ILE A 39 -0.70 -8.83 3.07
N ARG A 40 -0.06 -9.98 2.99
CA ARG A 40 -0.68 -11.26 3.28
C ARG A 40 0.27 -12.10 4.14
N LEU A 41 -0.25 -12.66 5.23
CA LEU A 41 0.57 -13.39 6.19
C LEU A 41 0.74 -14.88 5.90
N ASN A 42 -0.16 -15.46 5.13
CA ASN A 42 -0.12 -16.90 4.78
C ASN A 42 -0.08 -17.81 6.01
N GLY A 43 -0.86 -17.47 7.03
CA GLY A 43 -0.97 -18.28 8.24
C GLY A 43 0.13 -18.11 9.26
N LYS A 44 1.11 -17.24 9.03
CA LYS A 44 2.19 -16.97 9.97
C LYS A 44 2.16 -15.51 10.40
N MET A 45 2.29 -15.26 11.69
CA MET A 45 2.27 -13.90 12.23
C MET A 45 3.63 -13.22 12.07
N VAL A 46 4.13 -13.21 10.84
CA VAL A 46 5.42 -12.62 10.46
C VAL A 46 5.23 -11.82 9.19
N ILE A 47 5.71 -10.60 9.16
CA ILE A 47 5.62 -9.74 7.99
C ILE A 47 6.95 -9.79 7.23
N LYS A 48 6.87 -10.10 5.95
CA LYS A 48 8.06 -10.17 5.10
C LYS A 48 8.72 -8.80 4.96
N GLY A 49 10.04 -8.78 4.91
CA GLY A 49 10.79 -7.54 4.74
C GLY A 49 10.45 -6.75 3.49
N ALA A 50 9.99 -7.43 2.43
CA ALA A 50 9.54 -6.75 1.21
C ALA A 50 8.34 -5.83 1.48
N TYR A 51 7.41 -6.26 2.32
CA TYR A 51 6.25 -5.43 2.70
C TYR A 51 6.70 -4.22 3.53
N GLU A 52 7.63 -4.44 4.43
CA GLU A 52 8.18 -3.35 5.24
C GLU A 52 8.85 -2.31 4.36
N ARG A 53 9.71 -2.72 3.46
CA ARG A 53 10.39 -1.80 2.53
C ARG A 53 9.40 -1.03 1.67
N ASP A 54 8.32 -1.69 1.27
CA ASP A 54 7.31 -1.09 0.42
C ASP A 54 6.55 0.03 1.12
N LEU A 55 6.43 -0.03 2.45
CA LEU A 55 5.67 0.92 3.24
C LEU A 55 6.51 1.97 3.96
N LEU A 56 7.84 1.86 3.96
CA LEU A 56 8.67 2.86 4.60
C LEU A 56 8.37 4.24 4.03
N LEU A 57 8.15 5.22 4.90
CA LEU A 57 7.83 6.58 4.47
C LEU A 57 8.94 7.19 3.61
N GLU A 58 10.19 6.90 3.91
CA GLU A 58 11.33 7.37 3.13
C GLU A 58 11.31 6.87 1.69
N ASN A 59 10.65 5.74 1.44
CA ASN A 59 10.50 5.18 0.09
C ASN A 59 9.27 5.73 -0.63
N ASN A 60 8.37 6.41 0.09
CA ASN A 60 7.10 6.88 -0.46
C ASN A 60 6.80 8.34 -0.13
N ASP A 61 7.85 9.13 0.18
CA ASP A 61 7.72 10.46 0.79
C ASP A 61 6.90 11.46 -0.02
N THR A 62 6.92 11.37 -1.33
CA THR A 62 6.19 12.28 -2.20
C THR A 62 4.88 11.70 -2.72
N LEU A 63 4.53 10.48 -2.31
CA LEU A 63 3.35 9.78 -2.82
C LEU A 63 2.27 9.65 -1.77
N ASN A 64 1.03 9.70 -2.21
CA ASN A 64 -0.10 9.32 -1.37
C ASN A 64 -0.35 7.84 -1.57
N VAL A 65 0.08 7.03 -0.60
CA VAL A 65 -0.03 5.58 -0.67
C VAL A 65 -0.97 5.08 0.43
N ILE A 66 -1.92 4.24 0.05
CA ILE A 66 -2.81 3.57 0.99
C ILE A 66 -2.39 2.10 1.06
N PRO A 67 -1.92 1.63 2.22
CA PRO A 67 -1.59 0.22 2.39
C PRO A 67 -2.80 -0.67 2.22
N GLN A 68 -2.59 -1.87 1.71
CA GLN A 68 -3.65 -2.84 1.52
C GLN A 68 -3.33 -4.13 2.25
N VAL A 69 -4.33 -4.67 2.93
CA VAL A 69 -4.22 -5.93 3.67
C VAL A 69 -5.19 -6.93 3.09
N MET A 70 -4.73 -8.14 2.82
CA MET A 70 -5.60 -9.21 2.37
C MET A 70 -5.67 -10.31 3.44
N THR A 71 -6.80 -10.42 4.11
CA THR A 71 -7.07 -11.49 5.06
C THR A 71 -8.55 -11.55 5.40
N ASN A 72 -9.03 -12.72 5.75
CA ASN A 72 -10.38 -12.90 6.32
C ASN A 72 -10.31 -13.28 7.80
N ASP A 73 -9.14 -13.20 8.40
CA ASP A 73 -8.91 -13.55 9.80
C ASP A 73 -8.72 -12.28 10.62
N ALA A 74 -9.52 -12.11 11.67
CA ALA A 74 -9.49 -10.91 12.48
C ALA A 74 -8.17 -10.71 13.22
N ASP A 75 -7.56 -11.79 13.70
CA ASP A 75 -6.29 -11.71 14.43
C ASP A 75 -5.15 -11.30 13.51
N GLU A 76 -5.12 -11.85 12.31
CA GLU A 76 -4.15 -11.44 11.29
C GLU A 76 -4.35 -9.98 10.91
N PHE A 77 -5.60 -9.57 10.73
CA PHE A 77 -5.91 -8.19 10.40
C PHE A 77 -5.37 -7.23 11.47
N LEU A 78 -5.65 -7.51 12.73
CA LEU A 78 -5.17 -6.66 13.84
C LEU A 78 -3.66 -6.62 13.92
N PHE A 79 -3.01 -7.74 13.66
CA PHE A 79 -1.55 -7.80 13.64
C PHE A 79 -0.96 -6.88 12.57
N VAL A 80 -1.51 -6.97 11.36
CA VAL A 80 -1.02 -6.16 10.23
C VAL A 80 -1.36 -4.68 10.43
N VAL A 81 -2.52 -4.37 10.99
CA VAL A 81 -2.91 -2.98 11.29
C VAL A 81 -1.91 -2.34 12.25
N LYS A 82 -1.52 -3.05 13.30
CA LYS A 82 -0.52 -2.53 14.24
C LYS A 82 0.82 -2.28 13.56
N PHE A 83 1.21 -3.17 12.66
CA PHE A 83 2.41 -3.00 11.86
C PHE A 83 2.33 -1.73 11.00
N ILE A 84 1.24 -1.55 10.29
CA ILE A 84 1.03 -0.41 9.39
C ILE A 84 1.02 0.91 10.18
N GLN A 85 0.41 0.92 11.35
CA GLN A 85 0.34 2.11 12.20
C GLN A 85 1.71 2.62 12.62
N GLN A 86 2.68 1.73 12.79
CA GLN A 86 4.04 2.10 13.16
C GLN A 86 4.71 3.02 12.13
N PHE A 87 4.28 2.96 10.88
CA PHE A 87 4.82 3.79 9.81
C PHE A 87 4.08 5.12 9.62
N GLY A 88 3.05 5.37 10.42
CA GLY A 88 2.32 6.64 10.36
C GLY A 88 1.15 6.68 9.41
N TYR A 89 0.81 5.58 8.77
CA TYR A 89 -0.36 5.51 7.90
C TYR A 89 -1.65 5.60 8.73
N LYS A 90 -2.63 6.33 8.22
CA LYS A 90 -3.92 6.54 8.89
C LYS A 90 -5.08 5.90 8.14
N GLU A 91 -4.82 5.37 6.97
CA GLU A 91 -5.82 4.72 6.14
C GLU A 91 -5.27 3.39 5.66
N LEU A 92 -6.15 2.43 5.48
CA LEU A 92 -5.80 1.17 4.83
C LEU A 92 -7.00 0.64 4.08
N ASN A 93 -6.75 -0.22 3.12
CA ASN A 93 -7.78 -0.94 2.39
C ASN A 93 -7.78 -2.39 2.86
N TRP A 94 -8.93 -2.87 3.31
CA TRP A 94 -9.09 -4.25 3.76
C TRP A 94 -9.69 -5.08 2.64
N ASN A 95 -8.89 -5.99 2.11
CA ASN A 95 -9.33 -6.93 1.09
C ASN A 95 -9.62 -8.28 1.75
N LEU A 96 -10.86 -8.71 1.70
CA LEU A 96 -11.27 -9.96 2.35
C LEU A 96 -10.91 -11.22 1.55
N GLY A 97 -10.45 -11.03 0.36
CA GLY A 97 -10.04 -12.14 -0.50
C GLY A 97 -11.05 -12.54 -1.55
#